data_f728ae53666939866a4880327639be8e
#
_entry.id   f728ae53666939866a4880327639be8e
#
_cell.length_a   1.000
_cell.length_b   1.000
_cell.length_c   1.000
_cell.angle_alpha   90.00
_cell.angle_beta   90.00
_cell.angle_gamma   90.00
#
_symmetry.space_group_name_H-M   'P 1'
#
loop_
_entity.id
_entity.type
_entity.pdbx_description
1 polymer ?
#
loop_
_entity_poly.entity_id
_entity_poly.type
_entity_poly.pdbx_seq_one_letter_code
_entity_poly.pdbx_strand_id
1 'polypeptide(L)'
;MSDTTSQIDRTHMRREIEEIPDAARRLLKEAHPKIREIASKAGSPVFLASVARGSSDHAASFLKYASEIYLGLAMASLGPSVSSVYGGNVQLAQALVISISQSGASPDILSVVESATKQGAVSVGLTNTADSPLARISSSAIDICAGPEKSVAATKTYVNSVLAGLLLLAEIGGDNELLKALAEVPDHFENAIGKDWDALADPIEKRGSLYVIGRGPGLAVANEAALKFKETCQIHAEAYSSAEVMHGPVSIVEDDYPVLVLGVRDAAEDGLAEAADRMATQGGVVFATTDKVKRANRLEFEAAGHPLTDAITQIVSFYAFIEWFARERGFNPDVPKHLKKVTQTV
;
A
#
# COMPACT_ATOMS: atom_id res chain seq x y z
N MET A 1 29.07 32.21 -1.55
CA MET A 1 27.90 31.36 -1.26
C MET A 1 28.29 29.99 -1.76
N SER A 2 28.66 29.11 -0.86
CA SER A 2 29.23 27.78 -1.17
C SER A 2 28.09 26.86 -1.63
N ASP A 3 28.24 26.43 -2.84
CA ASP A 3 27.44 25.38 -3.50
C ASP A 3 27.68 24.04 -2.77
N THR A 4 26.80 23.68 -1.86
CA THR A 4 26.80 22.37 -1.19
C THR A 4 25.54 21.59 -1.59
N THR A 5 25.31 21.43 -2.89
CA THR A 5 24.56 20.30 -3.42
C THR A 5 25.47 19.06 -3.34
N SER A 6 25.61 18.48 -2.15
CA SER A 6 26.17 17.14 -2.04
C SER A 6 25.17 16.21 -2.75
N GLN A 7 25.52 15.75 -3.95
CA GLN A 7 24.89 14.60 -4.58
C GLN A 7 24.81 13.48 -3.53
N ILE A 8 23.59 13.16 -3.08
CA ILE A 8 23.34 11.96 -2.29
C ILE A 8 23.44 10.81 -3.28
N ASP A 9 24.62 10.22 -3.44
CA ASP A 9 24.92 9.20 -4.46
C ASP A 9 23.94 8.02 -4.46
N ARG A 10 23.29 7.71 -3.33
CA ARG A 10 22.27 6.67 -3.21
C ARG A 10 21.54 6.78 -1.88
N THR A 11 20.26 7.13 -1.92
CA THR A 11 19.38 7.23 -0.73
C THR A 11 19.16 5.87 -0.05
N HIS A 12 18.77 5.87 1.21
CA HIS A 12 18.26 4.65 1.87
C HIS A 12 17.00 4.16 1.17
N MET A 13 16.09 5.08 0.81
CA MET A 13 14.84 4.73 0.13
C MET A 13 15.11 3.99 -1.18
N ARG A 14 16.09 4.43 -2.00
CA ARG A 14 16.46 3.73 -3.24
C ARG A 14 16.96 2.31 -2.98
N ARG A 15 17.82 2.12 -1.99
CA ARG A 15 18.32 0.80 -1.60
C ARG A 15 17.19 -0.11 -1.13
N GLU A 16 16.30 0.43 -0.31
CA GLU A 16 15.16 -0.30 0.25
C GLU A 16 14.13 -0.68 -0.83
N ILE A 17 13.98 0.13 -1.89
CA ILE A 17 13.19 -0.22 -3.08
C ILE A 17 13.85 -1.39 -3.83
N GLU A 18 15.14 -1.32 -4.06
CA GLU A 18 15.90 -2.39 -4.73
C GLU A 18 15.97 -3.69 -3.91
N GLU A 19 15.78 -3.62 -2.60
CA GLU A 19 15.68 -4.78 -1.71
C GLU A 19 14.28 -5.44 -1.71
N ILE A 20 13.26 -4.82 -2.32
CA ILE A 20 11.88 -5.36 -2.34
C ILE A 20 11.81 -6.81 -2.83
N PRO A 21 12.42 -7.19 -3.97
CA PRO A 21 12.38 -8.56 -4.46
C PRO A 21 12.95 -9.56 -3.45
N ASP A 22 14.10 -9.26 -2.87
CA ASP A 22 14.75 -10.12 -1.89
C ASP A 22 14.00 -10.18 -0.56
N ALA A 23 13.39 -9.08 -0.13
CA ALA A 23 12.52 -9.04 1.05
C ALA A 23 11.28 -9.93 0.84
N ALA A 24 10.69 -9.89 -0.35
CA ALA A 24 9.56 -10.76 -0.71
C ALA A 24 9.98 -12.24 -0.72
N ARG A 25 11.14 -12.59 -1.30
CA ARG A 25 11.68 -13.96 -1.28
C ARG A 25 11.92 -14.46 0.15
N ARG A 26 12.43 -13.60 1.04
CA ARG A 26 12.61 -13.95 2.47
C ARG A 26 11.26 -14.22 3.14
N LEU A 27 10.27 -13.35 2.94
CA LEU A 27 8.92 -13.56 3.48
C LEU A 27 8.34 -14.91 3.04
N LEU A 28 8.39 -15.22 1.75
CA LEU A 28 7.90 -16.48 1.19
C LEU A 28 8.62 -17.70 1.78
N LYS A 29 9.92 -17.60 1.98
CA LYS A 29 10.73 -18.69 2.52
C LYS A 29 10.56 -18.88 4.02
N GLU A 30 10.59 -17.79 4.78
CA GLU A 30 10.73 -17.83 6.24
C GLU A 30 9.39 -17.72 6.97
N ALA A 31 8.47 -16.88 6.48
CA ALA A 31 7.20 -16.61 7.15
C ALA A 31 6.03 -17.45 6.62
N HIS A 32 6.02 -17.86 5.35
CA HIS A 32 4.88 -18.59 4.77
C HIS A 32 4.52 -19.89 5.50
N PRO A 33 5.46 -20.75 5.96
CA PRO A 33 5.11 -21.94 6.75
C PRO A 33 4.35 -21.57 8.04
N LYS A 34 4.73 -20.47 8.69
CA LYS A 34 4.07 -19.96 9.89
C LYS A 34 2.70 -19.36 9.56
N ILE A 35 2.59 -18.65 8.45
CA ILE A 35 1.31 -18.10 7.95
C ILE A 35 0.30 -19.22 7.72
N ARG A 36 0.71 -20.33 7.09
CA ARG A 36 -0.14 -21.51 6.88
C ARG A 36 -0.63 -22.11 8.20
N GLU A 37 0.23 -22.21 9.20
CA GLU A 37 -0.15 -22.67 10.54
C GLU A 37 -1.18 -21.71 11.18
N ILE A 38 -0.97 -20.39 11.07
CA ILE A 38 -1.89 -19.38 11.59
C ILE A 38 -3.24 -19.46 10.87
N ALA A 39 -3.25 -19.56 9.55
CA ALA A 39 -4.46 -19.71 8.75
C ALA A 39 -5.29 -20.94 9.19
N SER A 40 -4.65 -22.07 9.44
CA SER A 40 -5.33 -23.27 9.91
C SER A 40 -6.00 -23.11 11.29
N LYS A 41 -5.54 -22.14 12.09
CA LYS A 41 -6.06 -21.82 13.43
C LYS A 41 -7.03 -20.63 13.44
N ALA A 42 -7.16 -19.93 12.32
CA ALA A 42 -8.02 -18.74 12.22
C ALA A 42 -9.52 -19.08 12.38
N GLY A 43 -9.89 -20.34 12.24
CA GLY A 43 -11.27 -20.80 12.34
C GLY A 43 -12.13 -20.33 11.16
N SER A 44 -13.41 -20.08 11.44
CA SER A 44 -14.36 -19.54 10.47
C SER A 44 -14.86 -18.19 10.96
N PRO A 45 -14.11 -17.08 10.75
CA PRO A 45 -14.53 -15.77 11.20
C PRO A 45 -15.80 -15.35 10.47
N VAL A 46 -16.69 -14.65 11.17
CA VAL A 46 -17.91 -14.10 10.58
C VAL A 46 -17.58 -12.87 9.71
N PHE A 47 -16.57 -12.11 10.13
CA PHE A 47 -16.03 -10.95 9.41
C PHE A 47 -14.56 -10.74 9.80
N LEU A 48 -13.88 -9.92 9.04
CA LEU A 48 -12.55 -9.45 9.37
C LEU A 48 -12.60 -8.03 9.94
N ALA A 49 -11.61 -7.66 10.72
CA ALA A 49 -11.38 -6.29 11.13
C ALA A 49 -9.89 -5.95 11.00
N SER A 50 -9.57 -4.72 10.64
CA SER A 50 -8.20 -4.23 10.57
C SER A 50 -7.97 -3.01 11.43
N VAL A 51 -6.74 -2.87 11.95
CA VAL A 51 -6.28 -1.67 12.62
C VAL A 51 -4.85 -1.37 12.23
N ALA A 52 -4.61 -0.16 11.73
CA ALA A 52 -3.32 0.30 11.24
C ALA A 52 -3.24 1.84 11.19
N ARG A 53 -2.09 2.38 10.76
CA ARG A 53 -1.85 3.81 10.53
C ARG A 53 -0.97 4.03 9.30
N GLY A 54 -1.16 5.15 8.59
CA GLY A 54 -0.32 5.57 7.46
C GLY A 54 -0.24 4.51 6.36
N SER A 55 0.96 4.21 5.87
CA SER A 55 1.16 3.17 4.84
C SER A 55 0.63 1.80 5.27
N SER A 56 0.71 1.46 6.56
CA SER A 56 0.13 0.21 7.07
C SER A 56 -1.41 0.19 6.95
N ASP A 57 -2.08 1.35 7.04
CA ASP A 57 -3.53 1.43 6.85
C ASP A 57 -3.92 1.27 5.36
N HIS A 58 -3.08 1.77 4.45
CA HIS A 58 -3.25 1.50 3.02
C HIS A 58 -3.04 0.01 2.69
N ALA A 59 -2.09 -0.66 3.37
CA ALA A 59 -1.95 -2.12 3.27
C ALA A 59 -3.19 -2.85 3.81
N ALA A 60 -3.74 -2.42 4.95
CA ALA A 60 -4.99 -2.95 5.49
C ALA A 60 -6.18 -2.73 4.54
N SER A 61 -6.25 -1.55 3.91
CA SER A 61 -7.26 -1.24 2.90
C SER A 61 -7.14 -2.12 1.65
N PHE A 62 -5.92 -2.48 1.26
CA PHE A 62 -5.69 -3.46 0.19
C PHE A 62 -6.24 -4.84 0.57
N LEU A 63 -5.92 -5.30 1.78
CA LEU A 63 -6.41 -6.58 2.28
C LEU A 63 -7.93 -6.61 2.45
N LYS A 64 -8.55 -5.47 2.75
CA LYS A 64 -10.01 -5.33 2.77
C LYS A 64 -10.61 -5.70 1.41
N TYR A 65 -10.14 -5.08 0.32
CA TYR A 65 -10.62 -5.43 -1.02
C TYR A 65 -10.34 -6.89 -1.37
N ALA A 66 -9.16 -7.40 -1.03
CA ALA A 66 -8.83 -8.81 -1.27
C ALA A 66 -9.79 -9.76 -0.51
N SER A 67 -10.07 -9.51 0.76
CA SER A 67 -10.99 -10.31 1.57
C SER A 67 -12.42 -10.27 1.01
N GLU A 68 -12.93 -9.08 0.67
CA GLU A 68 -14.28 -8.91 0.18
C GLU A 68 -14.50 -9.56 -1.20
N ILE A 69 -13.50 -9.49 -2.09
CA ILE A 69 -13.59 -10.05 -3.45
C ILE A 69 -13.37 -11.57 -3.46
N TYR A 70 -12.35 -12.06 -2.75
CA TYR A 70 -11.90 -13.46 -2.88
C TYR A 70 -12.41 -14.39 -1.79
N LEU A 71 -12.72 -13.87 -0.59
CA LEU A 71 -13.29 -14.66 0.50
C LEU A 71 -14.79 -14.41 0.73
N GLY A 72 -15.33 -13.32 0.17
CA GLY A 72 -16.69 -12.89 0.47
C GLY A 72 -16.89 -12.42 1.91
N LEU A 73 -15.81 -12.13 2.64
CA LEU A 73 -15.84 -11.70 4.03
C LEU A 73 -15.64 -10.18 4.12
N ALA A 74 -16.62 -9.48 4.68
CA ALA A 74 -16.48 -8.05 4.97
C ALA A 74 -15.31 -7.80 5.91
N MET A 75 -14.56 -6.71 5.68
CA MET A 75 -13.46 -6.29 6.55
C MET A 75 -13.67 -4.86 7.04
N ALA A 76 -13.90 -4.70 8.33
CA ALA A 76 -14.08 -3.40 8.96
C ALA A 76 -12.72 -2.74 9.26
N SER A 77 -12.48 -1.53 8.75
CA SER A 77 -11.34 -0.71 9.19
C SER A 77 -11.70 -0.01 10.49
N LEU A 78 -10.97 -0.31 11.56
CA LEU A 78 -11.22 0.22 12.90
C LEU A 78 -10.46 1.53 13.12
N GLY A 79 -11.16 2.56 13.59
CA GLY A 79 -10.51 3.81 14.06
C GLY A 79 -9.83 3.58 15.41
N PRO A 80 -8.48 3.63 15.51
CA PRO A 80 -7.80 3.36 16.78
C PRO A 80 -8.19 4.32 17.90
N SER A 81 -8.56 5.56 17.57
CA SER A 81 -9.04 6.55 18.52
C SER A 81 -10.32 6.14 19.27
N VAL A 82 -11.13 5.24 18.69
CA VAL A 82 -12.35 4.74 19.37
C VAL A 82 -11.98 4.12 20.71
N SER A 83 -10.93 3.30 20.74
CA SER A 83 -10.46 2.68 21.99
C SER A 83 -9.54 3.61 22.78
N SER A 84 -8.55 4.25 22.13
CA SER A 84 -7.48 4.99 22.82
C SER A 84 -7.92 6.34 23.37
N VAL A 85 -8.89 7.02 22.73
CA VAL A 85 -9.35 8.37 23.12
C VAL A 85 -10.75 8.33 23.71
N TYR A 86 -11.68 7.64 23.05
CA TYR A 86 -13.08 7.64 23.45
C TYR A 86 -13.45 6.53 24.43
N GLY A 87 -12.53 5.60 24.74
CA GLY A 87 -12.80 4.46 25.62
C GLY A 87 -13.90 3.52 25.10
N GLY A 88 -14.19 3.59 23.80
CA GLY A 88 -15.20 2.75 23.16
C GLY A 88 -14.75 1.30 23.06
N ASN A 89 -15.69 0.39 23.23
CA ASN A 89 -15.46 -1.05 23.14
C ASN A 89 -16.24 -1.62 21.94
N VAL A 90 -15.54 -1.78 20.80
CA VAL A 90 -16.11 -2.38 19.59
C VAL A 90 -16.25 -3.89 19.79
N GLN A 91 -17.41 -4.47 19.43
CA GLN A 91 -17.68 -5.90 19.56
C GLN A 91 -16.93 -6.68 18.47
N LEU A 92 -15.90 -7.42 18.88
CA LEU A 92 -14.98 -8.11 17.96
C LEU A 92 -14.86 -9.63 18.18
N ALA A 93 -15.63 -10.20 19.14
CA ALA A 93 -15.50 -11.60 19.55
C ALA A 93 -15.56 -12.64 18.39
N GLN A 94 -16.25 -12.30 17.29
CA GLN A 94 -16.40 -13.18 16.12
C GLN A 94 -15.52 -12.76 14.92
N ALA A 95 -14.65 -11.78 15.12
CA ALA A 95 -13.77 -11.28 14.07
C ALA A 95 -12.42 -12.03 14.05
N LEU A 96 -11.84 -12.09 12.85
CA LEU A 96 -10.39 -12.20 12.69
C LEU A 96 -9.83 -10.78 12.61
N VAL A 97 -9.06 -10.35 13.61
CA VAL A 97 -8.49 -9.00 13.68
C VAL A 97 -7.08 -9.02 13.12
N ILE A 98 -6.85 -8.31 12.03
CA ILE A 98 -5.52 -8.15 11.40
C ILE A 98 -5.00 -6.76 11.76
N SER A 99 -3.91 -6.70 12.51
CA SER A 99 -3.25 -5.45 12.90
C SER A 99 -1.91 -5.33 12.17
N ILE A 100 -1.66 -4.16 11.56
CA ILE A 100 -0.45 -3.92 10.78
C ILE A 100 0.32 -2.76 11.40
N SER A 101 1.54 -3.04 11.86
CA SER A 101 2.43 -2.01 12.41
C SER A 101 3.88 -2.41 12.22
N GLN A 102 4.63 -1.66 11.43
CA GLN A 102 6.04 -1.93 11.13
C GLN A 102 6.87 -2.08 12.42
N SER A 103 6.75 -1.16 13.37
CA SER A 103 7.45 -1.20 14.65
C SER A 103 6.76 -2.09 15.69
N GLY A 104 5.47 -2.34 15.51
CA GLY A 104 4.64 -3.07 16.47
C GLY A 104 4.51 -2.38 17.85
N ALA A 105 4.72 -1.06 17.92
CA ALA A 105 4.81 -0.31 19.18
C ALA A 105 3.82 0.86 19.31
N SER A 106 2.87 1.02 18.36
CA SER A 106 1.89 2.11 18.39
C SER A 106 0.84 1.90 19.47
N PRO A 107 0.76 2.76 20.52
CA PRO A 107 -0.08 2.51 21.69
C PRO A 107 -1.56 2.38 21.36
N ASP A 108 -2.06 3.18 20.44
CA ASP A 108 -3.44 3.18 19.98
C ASP A 108 -3.83 1.87 19.24
N ILE A 109 -2.92 1.33 18.42
CA ILE A 109 -3.12 0.00 17.79
C ILE A 109 -3.13 -1.10 18.86
N LEU A 110 -2.19 -1.05 19.82
CA LEU A 110 -2.11 -2.03 20.90
C LEU A 110 -3.41 -2.06 21.71
N SER A 111 -3.98 -0.90 22.03
CA SER A 111 -5.25 -0.80 22.78
C SER A 111 -6.40 -1.53 22.10
N VAL A 112 -6.52 -1.42 20.75
CA VAL A 112 -7.55 -2.13 19.98
C VAL A 112 -7.33 -3.64 20.01
N VAL A 113 -6.09 -4.07 19.80
CA VAL A 113 -5.74 -5.51 19.78
C VAL A 113 -5.95 -6.16 21.14
N GLU A 114 -5.56 -5.48 22.23
CA GLU A 114 -5.82 -5.96 23.59
C GLU A 114 -7.32 -6.10 23.88
N SER A 115 -8.12 -5.09 23.47
CA SER A 115 -9.57 -5.14 23.62
C SER A 115 -10.17 -6.32 22.84
N ALA A 116 -9.76 -6.53 21.60
CA ALA A 116 -10.22 -7.63 20.76
C ALA A 116 -9.86 -9.01 21.38
N THR A 117 -8.61 -9.17 21.79
CA THR A 117 -8.11 -10.42 22.40
C THR A 117 -8.85 -10.74 23.71
N LYS A 118 -9.12 -9.73 24.56
CA LYS A 118 -9.91 -9.89 25.79
C LYS A 118 -11.35 -10.37 25.53
N GLN A 119 -11.91 -10.06 24.36
CA GLN A 119 -13.23 -10.51 23.92
C GLN A 119 -13.23 -11.94 23.33
N GLY A 120 -12.04 -12.55 23.16
CA GLY A 120 -11.88 -13.86 22.53
C GLY A 120 -11.76 -13.84 21.01
N ALA A 121 -11.57 -12.66 20.40
CA ALA A 121 -11.27 -12.57 18.97
C ALA A 121 -9.91 -13.21 18.65
N VAL A 122 -9.80 -13.84 17.49
CA VAL A 122 -8.51 -14.26 16.95
C VAL A 122 -7.82 -13.02 16.39
N SER A 123 -6.64 -12.66 16.92
CA SER A 123 -5.86 -11.52 16.47
C SER A 123 -4.54 -11.95 15.82
N VAL A 124 -4.21 -11.36 14.66
CA VAL A 124 -2.97 -11.58 13.94
C VAL A 124 -2.24 -10.26 13.75
N GLY A 125 -1.05 -10.15 14.34
CA GLY A 125 -0.19 -8.98 14.19
C GLY A 125 0.80 -9.16 13.04
N LEU A 126 0.79 -8.27 12.04
CA LEU A 126 1.81 -8.17 10.99
C LEU A 126 2.82 -7.09 11.41
N THR A 127 4.06 -7.48 11.64
CA THR A 127 5.09 -6.55 12.14
C THR A 127 6.46 -6.91 11.59
N ASN A 128 7.36 -5.92 11.49
CA ASN A 128 8.76 -6.12 11.08
C ASN A 128 9.71 -6.27 12.30
N THR A 129 9.12 -6.45 13.50
CA THR A 129 9.86 -6.58 14.76
C THR A 129 9.28 -7.77 15.54
N ALA A 130 9.96 -8.91 15.47
CA ALA A 130 9.48 -10.20 16.00
C ALA A 130 9.09 -10.13 17.49
N ASP A 131 9.83 -9.39 18.32
CA ASP A 131 9.61 -9.24 19.77
C ASP A 131 8.85 -7.96 20.15
N SER A 132 8.10 -7.38 19.20
CA SER A 132 7.35 -6.15 19.46
C SER A 132 6.21 -6.34 20.47
N PRO A 133 5.74 -5.26 21.12
CA PRO A 133 4.53 -5.32 21.96
C PRO A 133 3.34 -5.93 21.20
N LEU A 134 3.14 -5.55 19.92
CA LEU A 134 2.07 -6.10 19.09
C LEU A 134 2.18 -7.62 18.94
N ALA A 135 3.38 -8.13 18.69
CA ALA A 135 3.61 -9.57 18.56
C ALA A 135 3.27 -10.34 19.84
N ARG A 136 3.53 -9.72 21.00
CA ARG A 136 3.28 -10.36 22.31
C ARG A 136 1.81 -10.39 22.71
N ILE A 137 1.00 -9.39 22.30
CA ILE A 137 -0.41 -9.30 22.71
C ILE A 137 -1.37 -9.95 21.72
N SER A 138 -0.94 -10.15 20.47
CA SER A 138 -1.74 -10.83 19.44
C SER A 138 -1.81 -12.34 19.69
N SER A 139 -2.91 -12.98 19.31
CA SER A 139 -3.07 -14.45 19.35
C SER A 139 -1.99 -15.14 18.52
N SER A 140 -1.57 -14.50 17.43
CA SER A 140 -0.45 -14.91 16.58
C SER A 140 0.22 -13.68 15.97
N ALA A 141 1.52 -13.79 15.66
CA ALA A 141 2.24 -12.74 14.97
C ALA A 141 2.99 -13.29 13.75
N ILE A 142 3.04 -12.49 12.70
CA ILE A 142 3.76 -12.75 11.47
C ILE A 142 4.86 -11.69 11.36
N ASP A 143 6.11 -12.13 11.31
CA ASP A 143 7.22 -11.28 10.87
C ASP A 143 7.10 -11.10 9.36
N ILE A 144 7.03 -9.85 8.92
CA ILE A 144 6.96 -9.53 7.49
C ILE A 144 8.30 -9.65 6.78
N CYS A 145 9.38 -9.99 7.47
CA CYS A 145 10.72 -10.30 6.95
C CYS A 145 11.30 -9.21 6.01
N ALA A 146 10.87 -7.95 6.14
CA ALA A 146 11.34 -6.88 5.27
C ALA A 146 12.80 -6.46 5.55
N GLY A 147 13.34 -6.83 6.71
CA GLY A 147 14.65 -6.37 7.18
C GLY A 147 14.62 -4.89 7.61
N PRO A 148 15.75 -4.32 8.01
CA PRO A 148 15.82 -2.94 8.50
C PRO A 148 15.40 -1.94 7.41
N GLU A 149 14.44 -1.06 7.71
CA GLU A 149 14.03 0.04 6.86
C GLU A 149 14.33 1.37 7.55
N LYS A 150 15.26 2.13 6.98
CA LYS A 150 15.86 3.36 7.58
C LYS A 150 15.18 4.63 7.06
N SER A 151 14.77 4.64 5.79
CA SER A 151 14.00 5.74 5.23
C SER A 151 12.73 5.95 6.04
N VAL A 152 12.35 7.21 6.29
CA VAL A 152 11.12 7.54 7.02
C VAL A 152 9.89 7.07 6.23
N ALA A 153 9.85 7.36 4.93
CA ALA A 153 8.81 6.88 4.05
C ALA A 153 8.93 5.36 3.85
N ALA A 154 7.89 4.63 4.16
CA ALA A 154 7.84 3.17 4.00
C ALA A 154 7.79 2.77 2.52
N THR A 155 8.49 1.69 2.17
CA THR A 155 8.49 1.06 0.86
C THR A 155 8.39 -0.47 0.97
N LYS A 156 9.51 -1.15 1.24
CA LYS A 156 9.54 -2.62 1.33
C LYS A 156 8.69 -3.18 2.48
N THR A 157 8.56 -2.44 3.58
CA THR A 157 7.69 -2.87 4.69
C THR A 157 6.21 -2.80 4.31
N TYR A 158 5.80 -1.81 3.50
CA TYR A 158 4.44 -1.78 2.93
C TYR A 158 4.20 -3.00 2.04
N VAL A 159 5.08 -3.24 1.06
CA VAL A 159 4.96 -4.36 0.10
C VAL A 159 4.88 -5.69 0.85
N ASN A 160 5.79 -5.94 1.78
CA ASN A 160 5.81 -7.19 2.54
C ASN A 160 4.60 -7.32 3.49
N SER A 161 4.05 -6.22 4.02
CA SER A 161 2.80 -6.26 4.80
C SER A 161 1.61 -6.71 3.94
N VAL A 162 1.50 -6.17 2.72
CA VAL A 162 0.47 -6.60 1.77
C VAL A 162 0.65 -8.07 1.41
N LEU A 163 1.88 -8.50 1.06
CA LEU A 163 2.18 -9.89 0.71
C LEU A 163 1.87 -10.86 1.85
N ALA A 164 2.28 -10.53 3.09
CA ALA A 164 2.01 -11.36 4.27
C ALA A 164 0.51 -11.52 4.53
N GLY A 165 -0.23 -10.42 4.40
CA GLY A 165 -1.68 -10.43 4.51
C GLY A 165 -2.36 -11.24 3.39
N LEU A 166 -1.91 -11.09 2.13
CA LEU A 166 -2.44 -11.87 1.00
C LEU A 166 -2.15 -13.37 1.15
N LEU A 167 -0.95 -13.75 1.60
CA LEU A 167 -0.64 -15.14 1.92
C LEU A 167 -1.59 -15.70 2.99
N LEU A 168 -1.86 -14.91 4.04
CA LEU A 168 -2.81 -15.32 5.08
C LEU A 168 -4.22 -15.51 4.52
N LEU A 169 -4.72 -14.57 3.72
CA LEU A 169 -6.06 -14.67 3.11
C LEU A 169 -6.14 -15.84 2.11
N ALA A 170 -5.10 -16.03 1.29
CA ALA A 170 -5.04 -17.13 0.32
C ALA A 170 -5.04 -18.51 1.02
N GLU A 171 -4.28 -18.67 2.11
CA GLU A 171 -4.27 -19.91 2.90
C GLU A 171 -5.62 -20.15 3.63
N ILE A 172 -6.28 -19.09 4.13
CA ILE A 172 -7.63 -19.20 4.71
C ILE A 172 -8.66 -19.63 3.65
N GLY A 173 -8.59 -19.03 2.46
CA GLY A 173 -9.50 -19.34 1.35
C GLY A 173 -9.17 -20.61 0.57
N GLY A 174 -7.98 -21.16 0.74
CA GLY A 174 -7.48 -22.26 -0.09
C GLY A 174 -7.25 -21.86 -1.56
N ASP A 175 -6.90 -20.58 -1.81
CA ASP A 175 -6.72 -20.04 -3.15
C ASP A 175 -5.33 -20.35 -3.72
N ASN A 176 -5.24 -21.48 -4.42
CA ASN A 176 -3.97 -21.94 -5.00
C ASN A 176 -3.50 -21.07 -6.19
N GLU A 177 -4.39 -20.37 -6.89
CA GLU A 177 -4.01 -19.48 -7.99
C GLU A 177 -3.31 -18.23 -7.42
N LEU A 178 -3.87 -17.65 -6.38
CA LEU A 178 -3.25 -16.53 -5.68
C LEU A 178 -1.92 -16.95 -5.03
N LEU A 179 -1.87 -18.11 -4.36
CA LEU A 179 -0.63 -18.62 -3.76
C LEU A 179 0.48 -18.79 -4.81
N LYS A 180 0.15 -19.29 -5.99
CA LYS A 180 1.09 -19.40 -7.11
C LYS A 180 1.58 -18.03 -7.59
N ALA A 181 0.67 -17.09 -7.83
CA ALA A 181 1.02 -15.73 -8.25
C ALA A 181 1.90 -15.02 -7.22
N LEU A 182 1.61 -15.19 -5.92
CA LEU A 182 2.44 -14.64 -4.84
C LEU A 182 3.84 -15.26 -4.80
N ALA A 183 3.99 -16.55 -5.16
CA ALA A 183 5.30 -17.18 -5.22
C ALA A 183 6.17 -16.64 -6.38
N GLU A 184 5.55 -16.20 -7.46
CA GLU A 184 6.22 -15.68 -8.67
C GLU A 184 6.47 -14.17 -8.59
N VAL A 185 5.76 -13.42 -7.73
CA VAL A 185 5.77 -11.95 -7.69
C VAL A 185 7.15 -11.31 -7.43
N PRO A 186 8.11 -11.90 -6.70
CA PRO A 186 9.43 -11.29 -6.52
C PRO A 186 10.18 -11.01 -7.84
N ASP A 187 10.02 -11.87 -8.84
CA ASP A 187 10.67 -11.69 -10.15
C ASP A 187 9.99 -10.54 -10.93
N HIS A 188 8.69 -10.38 -10.78
CA HIS A 188 7.96 -9.23 -11.31
C HIS A 188 8.36 -7.91 -10.64
N PHE A 189 8.74 -7.92 -9.37
CA PHE A 189 9.24 -6.71 -8.70
C PHE A 189 10.56 -6.23 -9.28
N GLU A 190 11.47 -7.14 -9.68
CA GLU A 190 12.71 -6.76 -10.37
C GLU A 190 12.42 -5.98 -11.65
N ASN A 191 11.47 -6.46 -12.46
CA ASN A 191 11.05 -5.79 -13.68
C ASN A 191 10.32 -4.47 -13.40
N ALA A 192 9.49 -4.41 -12.35
CA ALA A 192 8.71 -3.24 -11.98
C ALA A 192 9.60 -2.05 -11.58
N ILE A 193 10.71 -2.28 -10.88
CA ILE A 193 11.67 -1.24 -10.48
C ILE A 193 12.26 -0.50 -11.70
N GLY A 194 12.37 -1.18 -12.84
CA GLY A 194 12.96 -0.63 -14.07
C GLY A 194 11.98 0.11 -14.99
N LYS A 195 10.70 0.24 -14.63
CA LYS A 195 9.72 0.92 -15.49
C LYS A 195 9.94 2.43 -15.51
N ASP A 196 9.88 3.01 -16.71
CA ASP A 196 10.07 4.45 -16.92
C ASP A 196 8.74 5.20 -16.72
N TRP A 197 8.74 6.13 -15.75
CA TRP A 197 7.63 7.02 -15.46
C TRP A 197 8.05 8.49 -15.47
N ASP A 198 9.21 8.83 -16.01
CA ASP A 198 9.79 10.17 -15.99
C ASP A 198 8.89 11.23 -16.65
N ALA A 199 8.07 10.83 -17.63
CA ALA A 199 7.09 11.70 -18.28
C ALA A 199 6.05 12.32 -17.34
N LEU A 200 5.84 11.75 -16.14
CA LEU A 200 4.97 12.30 -15.10
C LEU A 200 5.53 13.56 -14.44
N ALA A 201 6.85 13.73 -14.42
CA ALA A 201 7.52 14.74 -13.60
C ALA A 201 7.12 16.17 -13.98
N ASP A 202 7.22 16.52 -15.25
CA ASP A 202 6.98 17.88 -15.76
C ASP A 202 5.57 18.43 -15.47
N PRO A 203 4.47 17.69 -15.78
CA PRO A 203 3.12 18.17 -15.47
C PRO A 203 2.89 18.32 -13.95
N ILE A 204 3.41 17.40 -13.15
CA ILE A 204 3.27 17.45 -11.70
C ILE A 204 4.04 18.62 -11.11
N GLU A 205 5.27 18.86 -11.58
CA GLU A 205 6.09 20.01 -11.13
C GLU A 205 5.43 21.35 -11.45
N LYS A 206 4.88 21.49 -12.65
CA LYS A 206 4.20 22.72 -13.10
C LYS A 206 2.95 23.02 -12.28
N ARG A 207 2.16 22.00 -11.93
CA ARG A 207 0.88 22.18 -11.22
C ARG A 207 1.04 22.16 -9.70
N GLY A 208 1.97 21.41 -9.15
CA GLY A 208 2.17 21.24 -7.71
C GLY A 208 1.05 20.46 -7.00
N SER A 209 0.13 19.87 -7.76
CA SER A 209 -1.00 19.07 -7.27
C SER A 209 -1.41 18.06 -8.33
N LEU A 210 -1.93 16.89 -7.90
CA LEU A 210 -2.43 15.86 -8.83
C LEU A 210 -3.50 14.98 -8.19
N TYR A 211 -4.25 14.29 -9.04
CA TYR A 211 -5.04 13.14 -8.64
C TYR A 211 -4.30 11.83 -8.92
N VAL A 212 -4.48 10.87 -8.01
CA VAL A 212 -4.08 9.47 -8.21
C VAL A 212 -5.34 8.61 -8.20
N ILE A 213 -5.63 7.98 -9.32
CA ILE A 213 -6.89 7.25 -9.53
C ILE A 213 -6.63 5.74 -9.50
N GLY A 214 -7.45 5.03 -8.75
CA GLY A 214 -7.46 3.56 -8.72
C GLY A 214 -8.88 3.01 -8.67
N ARG A 215 -9.02 1.70 -8.63
CA ARG A 215 -10.30 1.01 -8.41
C ARG A 215 -10.05 -0.30 -7.67
N GLY A 216 -10.97 -0.71 -6.76
CA GLY A 216 -10.77 -1.93 -5.98
C GLY A 216 -9.42 -1.93 -5.24
N PRO A 217 -8.63 -3.00 -5.31
CA PRO A 217 -7.28 -3.05 -4.72
C PRO A 217 -6.37 -1.92 -5.21
N GLY A 218 -6.50 -1.49 -6.47
CA GLY A 218 -5.76 -0.36 -7.04
C GLY A 218 -6.04 0.97 -6.34
N LEU A 219 -7.20 1.15 -5.69
CA LEU A 219 -7.46 2.36 -4.89
C LEU A 219 -6.58 2.42 -3.63
N ALA A 220 -6.32 1.28 -2.99
CA ALA A 220 -5.42 1.23 -1.84
C ALA A 220 -3.98 1.61 -2.24
N VAL A 221 -3.55 1.15 -3.42
CA VAL A 221 -2.26 1.54 -4.03
C VAL A 221 -2.24 3.03 -4.37
N ALA A 222 -3.33 3.58 -4.92
CA ALA A 222 -3.45 5.01 -5.21
C ALA A 222 -3.35 5.87 -3.94
N ASN A 223 -3.96 5.44 -2.83
CA ASN A 223 -3.85 6.11 -1.54
C ASN A 223 -2.40 6.12 -1.03
N GLU A 224 -1.68 5.00 -1.15
CA GLU A 224 -0.28 4.90 -0.78
C GLU A 224 0.60 5.81 -1.66
N ALA A 225 0.37 5.83 -2.97
CA ALA A 225 1.07 6.73 -3.88
C ALA A 225 0.81 8.21 -3.54
N ALA A 226 -0.44 8.59 -3.28
CA ALA A 226 -0.79 9.95 -2.86
C ALA A 226 -0.14 10.35 -1.53
N LEU A 227 0.02 9.40 -0.60
CA LEU A 227 0.77 9.63 0.65
C LEU A 227 2.24 9.92 0.35
N LYS A 228 2.90 9.12 -0.50
CA LYS A 228 4.32 9.30 -0.83
C LYS A 228 4.60 10.64 -1.52
N PHE A 229 3.76 11.12 -2.43
CA PHE A 229 3.89 12.47 -3.00
C PHE A 229 3.95 13.55 -1.91
N LYS A 230 3.10 13.45 -0.90
CA LYS A 230 3.07 14.39 0.23
C LYS A 230 4.31 14.26 1.11
N GLU A 231 4.70 13.04 1.45
CA GLU A 231 5.82 12.76 2.34
C GLU A 231 7.17 13.15 1.72
N THR A 232 7.43 12.72 0.49
CA THR A 232 8.78 12.82 -0.12
C THR A 232 8.96 14.04 -1.01
N CYS A 233 7.88 14.52 -1.63
CA CYS A 233 7.95 15.63 -2.61
C CYS A 233 7.23 16.90 -2.17
N GLN A 234 6.52 16.90 -1.02
CA GLN A 234 5.71 18.05 -0.57
C GLN A 234 4.68 18.50 -1.64
N ILE A 235 4.16 17.56 -2.40
CA ILE A 235 3.12 17.79 -3.40
C ILE A 235 1.78 17.35 -2.85
N HIS A 236 0.75 18.17 -3.03
CA HIS A 236 -0.61 17.80 -2.71
C HIS A 236 -1.11 16.75 -3.72
N ALA A 237 -1.28 15.54 -3.27
CA ALA A 237 -1.84 14.45 -4.05
C ALA A 237 -3.07 13.87 -3.34
N GLU A 238 -4.13 13.65 -4.09
CA GLU A 238 -5.38 13.11 -3.59
C GLU A 238 -5.78 11.87 -4.39
N ALA A 239 -6.14 10.80 -3.67
CA ALA A 239 -6.53 9.55 -4.31
C ALA A 239 -8.04 9.43 -4.39
N TYR A 240 -8.55 8.98 -5.53
CA TYR A 240 -9.96 8.67 -5.75
C TYR A 240 -10.17 7.32 -6.44
N SER A 241 -11.28 6.71 -6.13
CA SER A 241 -11.84 5.67 -7.00
C SER A 241 -12.25 6.28 -8.34
N SER A 242 -12.03 5.54 -9.44
CA SER A 242 -12.45 5.99 -10.78
C SER A 242 -13.94 6.30 -10.89
N ALA A 243 -14.77 5.75 -10.02
CA ALA A 243 -16.19 6.10 -9.94
C ALA A 243 -16.39 7.40 -9.13
N GLU A 244 -15.81 7.49 -7.91
CA GLU A 244 -16.00 8.63 -7.02
C GLU A 244 -15.51 9.95 -7.61
N VAL A 245 -14.38 9.94 -8.34
CA VAL A 245 -13.86 11.14 -8.98
C VAL A 245 -14.87 11.77 -9.94
N MET A 246 -15.72 10.96 -10.58
CA MET A 246 -16.75 11.42 -11.51
C MET A 246 -17.97 12.10 -10.82
N HIS A 247 -18.12 11.97 -9.51
CA HIS A 247 -19.22 12.53 -8.72
C HIS A 247 -18.93 13.92 -8.13
N GLY A 248 -17.95 14.64 -8.70
CA GLY A 248 -17.65 16.02 -8.28
C GLY A 248 -16.18 16.38 -8.48
N PRO A 249 -15.22 15.65 -7.91
CA PRO A 249 -13.79 16.01 -7.99
C PRO A 249 -13.24 16.19 -9.39
N VAL A 250 -13.79 15.52 -10.41
CA VAL A 250 -13.41 15.67 -11.82
C VAL A 250 -13.57 17.11 -12.34
N SER A 251 -14.33 17.95 -11.64
CA SER A 251 -14.57 19.35 -12.04
C SER A 251 -13.31 20.23 -12.06
N ILE A 252 -12.23 19.83 -11.37
CA ILE A 252 -10.95 20.58 -11.40
C ILE A 252 -9.94 19.99 -12.39
N VAL A 253 -10.30 18.90 -13.09
CA VAL A 253 -9.44 18.25 -14.09
C VAL A 253 -9.60 18.95 -15.43
N GLU A 254 -8.94 20.08 -15.55
CA GLU A 254 -8.87 20.94 -16.75
C GLU A 254 -7.50 21.63 -16.80
N ASP A 255 -7.19 22.34 -17.87
CA ASP A 255 -5.99 23.19 -17.99
C ASP A 255 -4.68 22.50 -17.53
N ASP A 256 -4.35 21.39 -18.16
CA ASP A 256 -3.14 20.62 -17.90
C ASP A 256 -3.06 20.00 -16.48
N TYR A 257 -4.19 19.75 -15.80
CA TYR A 257 -4.19 19.11 -14.48
C TYR A 257 -3.67 17.66 -14.55
N PRO A 258 -2.60 17.32 -13.81
CA PRO A 258 -1.99 16.00 -13.89
C PRO A 258 -2.83 14.94 -13.15
N VAL A 259 -2.98 13.79 -13.79
CA VAL A 259 -3.68 12.64 -13.23
C VAL A 259 -2.86 11.36 -13.48
N LEU A 260 -2.55 10.63 -12.42
CA LEU A 260 -1.97 9.30 -12.48
C LEU A 260 -3.07 8.26 -12.28
N VAL A 261 -3.26 7.35 -13.23
CA VAL A 261 -4.26 6.29 -13.18
C VAL A 261 -3.58 4.93 -13.08
N LEU A 262 -3.80 4.25 -11.95
CA LEU A 262 -3.22 2.94 -11.66
C LEU A 262 -4.21 1.84 -12.08
N GLY A 263 -4.09 1.38 -13.32
CA GLY A 263 -4.93 0.36 -13.92
C GLY A 263 -4.48 -1.06 -13.55
N VAL A 264 -5.40 -1.87 -13.06
CA VAL A 264 -5.18 -3.30 -12.74
C VAL A 264 -5.92 -4.13 -13.78
N ARG A 265 -5.35 -5.25 -14.23
CA ARG A 265 -5.95 -6.18 -15.20
C ARG A 265 -7.03 -7.03 -14.53
N ASP A 266 -8.14 -6.37 -14.17
CA ASP A 266 -9.30 -6.97 -13.51
C ASP A 266 -10.63 -6.53 -14.17
N ALA A 267 -11.73 -6.87 -13.54
CA ALA A 267 -13.07 -6.52 -14.01
C ALA A 267 -13.35 -5.00 -14.06
N ALA A 268 -12.54 -4.18 -13.39
CA ALA A 268 -12.71 -2.74 -13.34
C ALA A 268 -11.87 -1.99 -14.40
N GLU A 269 -10.98 -2.67 -15.11
CA GLU A 269 -10.00 -2.05 -16.02
C GLU A 269 -10.64 -1.23 -17.14
N ASP A 270 -11.70 -1.74 -17.77
CA ASP A 270 -12.39 -1.05 -18.86
C ASP A 270 -12.99 0.29 -18.39
N GLY A 271 -13.72 0.27 -17.29
CA GLY A 271 -14.32 1.49 -16.73
C GLY A 271 -13.29 2.48 -16.19
N LEU A 272 -12.14 1.99 -15.73
CA LEU A 272 -11.03 2.85 -15.30
C LEU A 272 -10.36 3.51 -16.51
N ALA A 273 -10.13 2.79 -17.61
CA ALA A 273 -9.58 3.33 -18.85
C ALA A 273 -10.52 4.37 -19.48
N GLU A 274 -11.85 4.13 -19.47
CA GLU A 274 -12.84 5.10 -19.91
C GLU A 274 -12.81 6.39 -19.07
N ALA A 275 -12.67 6.28 -17.74
CA ALA A 275 -12.54 7.44 -16.86
C ALA A 275 -11.26 8.23 -17.15
N ALA A 276 -10.13 7.55 -17.40
CA ALA A 276 -8.86 8.17 -17.78
C ALA A 276 -9.00 8.95 -19.08
N ASP A 277 -9.57 8.35 -20.12
CA ASP A 277 -9.78 8.98 -21.42
C ASP A 277 -10.75 10.17 -21.36
N ARG A 278 -11.76 10.09 -20.51
CA ARG A 278 -12.68 11.19 -20.25
C ARG A 278 -11.95 12.39 -19.62
N MET A 279 -11.15 12.16 -18.59
CA MET A 279 -10.36 13.22 -17.95
C MET A 279 -9.34 13.84 -18.93
N ALA A 280 -8.71 13.02 -19.77
CA ALA A 280 -7.83 13.51 -20.84
C ALA A 280 -8.59 14.37 -21.87
N THR A 281 -9.84 14.01 -22.19
CA THR A 281 -10.70 14.80 -23.11
C THR A 281 -11.10 16.16 -22.51
N GLN A 282 -11.17 16.26 -21.18
CA GLN A 282 -11.47 17.52 -20.46
C GLN A 282 -10.27 18.48 -20.36
N GLY A 283 -9.09 18.09 -20.84
CA GLY A 283 -7.87 18.90 -20.80
C GLY A 283 -6.85 18.45 -19.74
N GLY A 284 -7.13 17.42 -18.96
CA GLY A 284 -6.16 16.87 -18.02
C GLY A 284 -4.98 16.18 -18.71
N VAL A 285 -3.79 16.28 -18.12
CA VAL A 285 -2.62 15.50 -18.52
C VAL A 285 -2.64 14.17 -17.78
N VAL A 286 -3.26 13.18 -18.41
CA VAL A 286 -3.56 11.88 -17.79
C VAL A 286 -2.55 10.84 -18.23
N PHE A 287 -1.99 10.10 -17.28
CA PHE A 287 -1.12 8.95 -17.47
C PHE A 287 -1.73 7.71 -16.86
N ALA A 288 -1.68 6.58 -17.55
CA ALA A 288 -2.34 5.36 -17.12
C ALA A 288 -1.50 4.09 -17.33
N THR A 289 -1.50 3.19 -16.36
CA THR A 289 -0.83 1.88 -16.39
C THR A 289 -1.75 0.79 -16.96
N THR A 290 -2.35 1.06 -18.11
CA THR A 290 -3.19 0.10 -18.87
C THR A 290 -3.07 0.35 -20.37
N ASP A 291 -3.17 -0.72 -21.15
CA ASP A 291 -3.16 -0.68 -22.61
C ASP A 291 -4.51 -0.25 -23.22
N LYS A 292 -5.56 -0.16 -22.42
CA LYS A 292 -6.93 0.09 -22.89
C LYS A 292 -7.26 1.56 -23.12
N VAL A 293 -6.40 2.49 -22.69
CA VAL A 293 -6.59 3.92 -22.93
C VAL A 293 -6.38 4.29 -24.39
N LYS A 294 -7.12 5.28 -24.86
CA LYS A 294 -7.12 5.77 -26.25
C LYS A 294 -6.67 7.24 -26.36
N ARG A 295 -6.79 8.02 -25.30
CA ARG A 295 -6.49 9.46 -25.24
C ARG A 295 -5.51 9.80 -24.13
N ALA A 296 -5.58 9.10 -23.00
CA ALA A 296 -4.61 9.24 -21.93
C ALA A 296 -3.24 8.68 -22.38
N ASN A 297 -2.16 9.24 -21.81
CA ASN A 297 -0.82 8.75 -22.06
C ASN A 297 -0.62 7.41 -21.34
N ARG A 298 -0.06 6.46 -22.07
CA ARG A 298 0.26 5.16 -21.48
C ARG A 298 1.58 5.24 -20.71
N LEU A 299 1.58 4.67 -19.50
CA LEU A 299 2.80 4.37 -18.74
C LEU A 299 3.18 2.90 -18.88
N GLU A 300 4.46 2.65 -18.82
CA GLU A 300 4.96 1.29 -18.71
C GLU A 300 4.48 0.64 -17.40
N PHE A 301 4.16 -0.65 -17.45
CA PHE A 301 3.79 -1.43 -16.26
C PHE A 301 4.30 -2.87 -16.38
N GLU A 302 4.35 -3.54 -15.24
CA GLU A 302 4.65 -4.97 -15.14
C GLU A 302 3.38 -5.73 -14.82
N ALA A 303 2.98 -6.64 -15.70
CA ALA A 303 1.83 -7.52 -15.49
C ALA A 303 2.28 -8.81 -14.79
N ALA A 304 1.76 -9.09 -13.61
CA ALA A 304 2.16 -10.22 -12.76
C ALA A 304 1.16 -11.40 -12.78
N GLY A 305 0.29 -11.45 -13.78
CA GLY A 305 -0.58 -12.60 -14.05
C GLY A 305 -1.77 -12.79 -13.11
N HIS A 306 -1.88 -12.01 -12.02
CA HIS A 306 -3.03 -12.01 -11.11
C HIS A 306 -3.35 -10.57 -10.68
N PRO A 307 -4.65 -10.16 -10.61
CA PRO A 307 -5.02 -8.78 -10.32
C PRO A 307 -4.40 -8.20 -9.03
N LEU A 308 -4.32 -9.00 -7.97
CA LEU A 308 -3.73 -8.54 -6.69
C LEU A 308 -2.22 -8.35 -6.79
N THR A 309 -1.51 -9.22 -7.49
CA THR A 309 -0.05 -9.06 -7.71
C THR A 309 0.25 -7.94 -8.71
N ASP A 310 -0.59 -7.75 -9.72
CA ASP A 310 -0.54 -6.61 -10.64
C ASP A 310 -0.60 -5.26 -9.90
N ALA A 311 -1.52 -5.12 -8.96
CA ALA A 311 -1.65 -3.90 -8.18
C ALA A 311 -0.39 -3.61 -7.34
N ILE A 312 0.28 -4.66 -6.83
CA ILE A 312 1.50 -4.49 -6.03
C ILE A 312 2.70 -4.14 -6.92
N THR A 313 2.81 -4.69 -8.13
CA THR A 313 3.91 -4.30 -9.04
C THR A 313 3.86 -2.82 -9.40
N GLN A 314 2.67 -2.23 -9.50
CA GLN A 314 2.53 -0.79 -9.79
C GLN A 314 3.06 0.09 -8.67
N ILE A 315 2.85 -0.26 -7.40
CA ILE A 315 3.42 0.54 -6.31
C ILE A 315 4.95 0.43 -6.27
N VAL A 316 5.52 -0.69 -6.71
CA VAL A 316 6.98 -0.85 -6.81
C VAL A 316 7.55 0.05 -7.90
N SER A 317 6.94 0.10 -9.08
CA SER A 317 7.31 1.05 -10.15
C SER A 317 7.16 2.50 -9.68
N PHE A 318 6.06 2.80 -9.00
CA PHE A 318 5.83 4.12 -8.43
C PHE A 318 6.90 4.51 -7.40
N TYR A 319 7.34 3.59 -6.54
CA TYR A 319 8.40 3.88 -5.56
C TYR A 319 9.72 4.25 -6.23
N ALA A 320 10.08 3.56 -7.32
CA ALA A 320 11.28 3.89 -8.09
C ALA A 320 11.20 5.30 -8.68
N PHE A 321 10.04 5.67 -9.24
CA PHE A 321 9.76 7.00 -9.75
C PHE A 321 9.77 8.08 -8.67
N ILE A 322 9.04 7.91 -7.58
CA ILE A 322 8.87 8.97 -6.56
C ILE A 322 10.16 9.27 -5.81
N GLU A 323 11.03 8.28 -5.61
CA GLU A 323 12.35 8.47 -5.02
C GLU A 323 13.24 9.32 -5.94
N TRP A 324 13.29 8.97 -7.22
CA TRP A 324 14.00 9.75 -8.22
C TRP A 324 13.44 11.18 -8.32
N PHE A 325 12.14 11.33 -8.45
CA PHE A 325 11.47 12.63 -8.57
C PHE A 325 11.70 13.53 -7.34
N ALA A 326 11.72 12.97 -6.13
CA ALA A 326 12.05 13.71 -4.92
C ALA A 326 13.47 14.29 -4.99
N ARG A 327 14.46 13.50 -5.43
CA ARG A 327 15.85 13.96 -5.59
C ARG A 327 16.01 15.03 -6.66
N GLU A 328 15.38 14.86 -7.82
CA GLU A 328 15.39 15.88 -8.88
C GLU A 328 14.85 17.23 -8.39
N ARG A 329 13.87 17.19 -7.48
CA ARG A 329 13.33 18.39 -6.82
C ARG A 329 14.21 18.91 -5.66
N GLY A 330 15.34 18.31 -5.41
CA GLY A 330 16.25 18.71 -4.33
C GLY A 330 15.78 18.30 -2.92
N PHE A 331 14.84 17.37 -2.80
CA PHE A 331 14.41 16.80 -1.52
C PHE A 331 15.23 15.55 -1.17
N ASN A 332 15.38 15.31 0.14
CA ASN A 332 15.92 14.05 0.64
C ASN A 332 14.74 13.16 1.08
N PRO A 333 14.41 12.09 0.31
CA PRO A 333 13.29 11.21 0.64
C PRO A 333 13.50 10.37 1.90
N ASP A 334 14.77 10.24 2.37
CA ASP A 334 15.09 9.50 3.60
C ASP A 334 14.65 10.24 4.86
N VAL A 335 14.65 11.57 4.81
CA VAL A 335 14.38 12.45 5.97
C VAL A 335 13.39 13.55 5.56
N PRO A 336 12.12 13.20 5.31
CA PRO A 336 11.11 14.19 4.97
C PRO A 336 10.92 15.21 6.10
N LYS A 337 10.66 16.47 5.74
CA LYS A 337 10.46 17.55 6.72
C LYS A 337 9.28 17.23 7.65
N HIS A 338 9.45 17.50 8.93
CA HIS A 338 8.43 17.35 9.97
C HIS A 338 7.96 15.91 10.23
N LEU A 339 8.57 14.89 9.61
CA LEU A 339 8.23 13.49 9.85
C LEU A 339 9.32 12.78 10.66
N LYS A 340 8.89 11.75 11.38
CA LYS A 340 9.76 10.83 12.12
C LYS A 340 9.39 9.40 11.77
N LYS A 341 10.36 8.48 11.78
CA LYS A 341 10.13 7.05 11.44
C LYS A 341 9.09 6.40 12.35
N VAL A 342 9.06 6.77 13.61
CA VAL A 342 8.04 6.31 14.57
C VAL A 342 7.30 7.53 15.10
N THR A 343 6.02 7.61 14.81
CA THR A 343 5.12 8.64 15.34
C THR A 343 4.36 8.08 16.54
N GLN A 344 4.46 8.75 17.67
CA GLN A 344 3.63 8.45 18.83
C GLN A 344 2.35 9.28 18.76
N THR A 345 1.22 8.62 18.57
CA THR A 345 -0.11 9.20 18.63
C THR A 345 -0.86 8.58 19.81
N VAL A 346 -1.55 9.40 20.58
CA VAL A 346 -2.46 9.00 21.66
C VAL A 346 -3.89 9.02 21.16
#